data_212ff9aedc680e001afed2118a4b20f3
#
_entry.id   212ff9aedc680e001afed2118a4b20f3
#
_cell.length_a   1.000
_cell.length_b   1.000
_cell.length_c   1.000
_cell.angle_alpha   90.00
_cell.angle_beta   90.00
_cell.angle_gamma   90.00
#
_symmetry.space_group_name_H-M   'P 1'
#
loop_
_entity.id
_entity.type
_entity.pdbx_description
1 polymer ?
#
loop_
_entity_poly.entity_id
_entity_poly.type
_entity_poly.pdbx_seq_one_letter_code
_entity_poly.pdbx_strand_id
1 'polypeptide(L)'
;MLGKKERLRTDVLIIGGGTAGCYAALTIGKASDARIIVAEKAHIKRSGCLAAGVNAINCYILPNRTVQDYVDYASKDAEGIVRDDLLRTMCERVNGTVHELERLGLVILKDDQGNYVARGNRNIKINGENIKPILASAVESLENCQVINQLVITDYIVKDNRIYGAVGFHKETGTIYEIEATYVICATGGASGIYKPNNPGFSRHKMWYSPFNTGAGYAMGILQGAEMTTLEMRFIALRCKDTIAPTGTIAQGVGAKQINSLGENYESVYGITTSQRVYGTVQEQVEGRGPCYLGTKGISPDQEQDLLKAYLNMAPSQTLRWVERGHGPATENVEIEGTEPYIVGGHTASGYWVDTHRETTITNLFAAGDVAGGAPQKYVTGALAEGEIAGDEIVRRYQDRGEVPSVGNEPWYQEAIDAIVKRYTSQMGANGGAGISRTNDSNLPAHMSDQSAEVSTKDSFAQIRCNDAVVQNDINNSTEGVHAKDSSALAHIEAHEQRLQDIMDVYAGGISQAYKYTEESLGVAKSKLEALAKDIEQLQANTLHELSYLYELRDRIVVARALVAHLGGRKETRWHSFGEHGDYPNCSDDGLVYVNSVYTDGEFQVFQRPLVEKGDTYEHTN
;
A
#
# COMPACT_ATOMS: atom_id res chain seq x y z
N MET A 1 8.94 6.55 -26.42
CA MET A 1 8.89 5.29 -27.19
C MET A 1 9.64 4.20 -26.46
N LEU A 2 9.12 2.98 -26.46
CA LEU A 2 9.88 1.81 -26.07
C LEU A 2 11.01 1.59 -27.10
N GLY A 3 12.23 1.40 -26.65
CA GLY A 3 13.35 1.32 -27.60
C GLY A 3 14.52 0.47 -27.13
N LYS A 4 15.33 0.98 -26.24
CA LYS A 4 16.53 0.29 -25.77
C LYS A 4 16.15 -0.89 -24.87
N LYS A 5 16.76 -2.05 -25.07
CA LYS A 5 16.74 -3.16 -24.12
C LYS A 5 18.00 -3.11 -23.27
N GLU A 6 17.85 -3.32 -21.97
CA GLU A 6 18.95 -3.42 -21.03
C GLU A 6 18.81 -4.70 -20.21
N ARG A 7 19.84 -5.56 -20.30
CA ARG A 7 19.90 -6.82 -19.58
C ARG A 7 20.77 -6.65 -18.34
N LEU A 8 20.18 -6.96 -17.20
CA LEU A 8 20.87 -6.92 -15.93
C LEU A 8 20.84 -8.32 -15.29
N ARG A 9 21.88 -8.62 -14.54
CA ARG A 9 21.93 -9.81 -13.70
C ARG A 9 22.33 -9.41 -12.29
N THR A 10 21.55 -9.87 -11.34
CA THR A 10 21.76 -9.62 -9.92
C THR A 10 21.56 -10.88 -9.10
N ASP A 11 22.00 -10.87 -7.86
CA ASP A 11 21.73 -11.97 -6.93
C ASP A 11 20.34 -11.81 -6.31
N VAL A 12 19.97 -10.56 -5.98
CA VAL A 12 18.67 -10.22 -5.39
C VAL A 12 18.03 -9.07 -6.13
N LEU A 13 16.79 -9.26 -6.58
CA LEU A 13 15.93 -8.20 -7.10
C LEU A 13 14.86 -7.87 -6.05
N ILE A 14 14.80 -6.62 -5.62
CA ILE A 14 13.75 -6.10 -4.73
C ILE A 14 12.82 -5.21 -5.55
N ILE A 15 11.54 -5.58 -5.63
CA ILE A 15 10.54 -4.83 -6.38
C ILE A 15 9.71 -4.00 -5.40
N GLY A 16 9.94 -2.68 -5.44
CA GLY A 16 9.35 -1.70 -4.54
C GLY A 16 10.33 -1.22 -3.47
N GLY A 17 10.75 0.03 -3.56
CA GLY A 17 11.60 0.71 -2.58
C GLY A 17 10.81 1.32 -1.42
N GLY A 18 9.71 0.66 -0.99
CA GLY A 18 8.92 1.04 0.18
C GLY A 18 9.61 0.70 1.51
N THR A 19 8.84 0.63 2.59
CA THR A 19 9.34 0.31 3.95
C THR A 19 10.04 -1.05 3.98
N ALA A 20 9.34 -2.10 3.59
CA ALA A 20 9.87 -3.47 3.60
C ALA A 20 11.05 -3.64 2.63
N GLY A 21 10.92 -3.12 1.40
CA GLY A 21 11.98 -3.25 0.40
C GLY A 21 13.27 -2.52 0.77
N CYS A 22 13.19 -1.31 1.34
CA CYS A 22 14.37 -0.61 1.86
C CYS A 22 15.04 -1.40 2.98
N TYR A 23 14.26 -1.96 3.90
CA TYR A 23 14.85 -2.66 5.04
C TYR A 23 15.43 -4.02 4.65
N ALA A 24 14.79 -4.73 3.71
CA ALA A 24 15.37 -5.94 3.11
C ALA A 24 16.71 -5.64 2.43
N ALA A 25 16.80 -4.55 1.64
CA ALA A 25 18.05 -4.13 1.02
C ALA A 25 19.15 -3.84 2.05
N LEU A 26 18.79 -3.16 3.16
CA LEU A 26 19.72 -2.88 4.26
C LEU A 26 20.19 -4.15 4.96
N THR A 27 19.29 -5.09 5.23
CA THR A 27 19.60 -6.37 5.87
C THR A 27 20.59 -7.17 5.01
N ILE A 28 20.26 -7.35 3.73
CA ILE A 28 21.11 -8.13 2.80
C ILE A 28 22.44 -7.43 2.55
N GLY A 29 22.39 -6.12 2.27
CA GLY A 29 23.58 -5.35 1.88
C GLY A 29 24.60 -5.17 3.00
N LYS A 30 24.17 -5.21 4.28
CA LYS A 30 25.08 -5.17 5.44
C LYS A 30 25.66 -6.53 5.80
N ALA A 31 24.94 -7.63 5.50
CA ALA A 31 25.28 -8.97 5.96
C ALA A 31 25.94 -9.84 4.88
N SER A 32 25.99 -9.37 3.62
CA SER A 32 26.56 -10.12 2.50
C SER A 32 27.13 -9.20 1.41
N ASP A 33 27.88 -9.78 0.48
CA ASP A 33 28.35 -9.15 -0.76
C ASP A 33 27.41 -9.42 -1.96
N ALA A 34 26.19 -9.92 -1.70
CA ALA A 34 25.19 -10.16 -2.73
C ALA A 34 24.87 -8.84 -3.47
N ARG A 35 24.87 -8.90 -4.80
CA ARG A 35 24.47 -7.77 -5.65
C ARG A 35 22.98 -7.59 -5.56
N ILE A 36 22.53 -6.37 -5.27
CA ILE A 36 21.13 -6.04 -5.07
C ILE A 36 20.70 -5.02 -6.11
N ILE A 37 19.54 -5.23 -6.73
CA ILE A 37 18.83 -4.21 -7.49
C ILE A 37 17.52 -3.91 -6.79
N VAL A 38 17.26 -2.64 -6.48
CA VAL A 38 15.96 -2.15 -6.05
C VAL A 38 15.27 -1.48 -7.23
N ALA A 39 14.20 -2.08 -7.75
CA ALA A 39 13.37 -1.53 -8.81
C ALA A 39 12.22 -0.74 -8.18
N GLU A 40 12.21 0.58 -8.37
CA GLU A 40 11.21 1.49 -7.79
C GLU A 40 10.39 2.19 -8.88
N LYS A 41 9.08 2.03 -8.86
CA LYS A 41 8.16 2.61 -9.85
C LYS A 41 8.15 4.14 -9.87
N ALA A 42 8.38 4.77 -8.71
CA ALA A 42 8.47 6.22 -8.56
C ALA A 42 9.89 6.65 -8.19
N HIS A 43 10.12 7.14 -7.00
CA HIS A 43 11.44 7.53 -6.50
C HIS A 43 11.61 7.05 -5.07
N ILE A 44 12.70 6.34 -4.78
CA ILE A 44 12.91 5.67 -3.49
C ILE A 44 12.78 6.60 -2.28
N LYS A 45 13.11 7.90 -2.42
CA LYS A 45 13.02 8.89 -1.33
C LYS A 45 11.58 9.30 -0.99
N ARG A 46 10.62 9.06 -1.90
CA ARG A 46 9.24 9.57 -1.77
C ARG A 46 8.16 8.56 -2.20
N SER A 47 8.50 7.29 -2.35
CA SER A 47 7.56 6.23 -2.71
C SER A 47 6.96 5.52 -1.50
N GLY A 48 5.80 4.89 -1.75
CA GLY A 48 5.06 4.09 -0.77
C GLY A 48 4.30 4.92 0.25
N CYS A 49 3.48 4.26 1.07
CA CYS A 49 2.63 4.91 2.07
C CYS A 49 3.42 5.65 3.15
N LEU A 50 4.61 5.18 3.48
CA LEU A 50 5.48 5.81 4.48
C LEU A 50 5.95 7.21 4.08
N ALA A 51 5.93 7.54 2.79
CA ALA A 51 6.32 8.86 2.29
C ALA A 51 5.40 10.01 2.76
N ALA A 52 4.18 9.71 3.20
CA ALA A 52 3.29 10.67 3.83
C ALA A 52 3.76 11.09 5.24
N GLY A 53 4.71 10.36 5.82
CA GLY A 53 5.13 10.53 7.20
C GLY A 53 4.13 9.93 8.19
N VAL A 54 4.59 9.74 9.41
CA VAL A 54 3.78 9.24 10.53
C VAL A 54 4.21 9.92 11.82
N ASN A 55 3.30 10.13 12.75
CA ASN A 55 3.59 10.77 14.03
C ASN A 55 3.75 9.78 15.20
N ALA A 56 3.61 8.49 14.94
CA ALA A 56 3.85 7.41 15.89
C ALA A 56 4.11 6.10 15.16
N ILE A 57 4.86 5.22 15.79
CA ILE A 57 5.09 3.86 15.33
C ILE A 57 4.64 2.85 16.38
N ASN A 58 4.13 1.72 15.93
CA ASN A 58 3.68 0.63 16.78
C ASN A 58 4.87 -0.19 17.29
N CYS A 59 4.81 -0.57 18.55
CA CYS A 59 5.83 -1.39 19.21
C CYS A 59 5.30 -1.88 20.57
N TYR A 60 6.06 -2.75 21.22
CA TYR A 60 5.83 -3.19 22.61
C TYR A 60 6.99 -2.81 23.55
N ILE A 61 7.71 -1.72 23.22
CA ILE A 61 8.83 -1.18 24.03
C ILE A 61 8.36 -0.60 25.38
N LEU A 62 7.10 -0.17 25.47
CA LEU A 62 6.55 0.42 26.68
C LEU A 62 6.59 -0.56 27.86
N PRO A 63 6.74 -0.07 29.12
CA PRO A 63 6.81 -0.92 30.30
C PRO A 63 5.65 -1.93 30.38
N ASN A 64 5.95 -3.16 30.78
CA ASN A 64 4.98 -4.26 30.95
C ASN A 64 4.26 -4.65 29.63
N ARG A 65 4.87 -4.44 28.48
CA ARG A 65 4.39 -4.90 27.17
C ARG A 65 5.26 -6.03 26.64
N THR A 66 4.63 -6.96 25.96
CA THR A 66 5.27 -8.17 25.44
C THR A 66 4.88 -8.41 23.97
N VAL A 67 5.58 -9.31 23.31
CA VAL A 67 5.20 -9.86 21.98
C VAL A 67 3.75 -10.37 22.01
N GLN A 68 3.37 -11.05 23.11
CA GLN A 68 2.03 -11.64 23.24
C GLN A 68 0.92 -10.58 23.24
N ASP A 69 1.13 -9.42 23.88
CA ASP A 69 0.13 -8.32 23.84
C ASP A 69 -0.14 -7.86 22.40
N TYR A 70 0.90 -7.87 21.55
CA TYR A 70 0.76 -7.49 20.16
C TYR A 70 0.01 -8.55 19.34
N VAL A 71 0.39 -9.82 19.52
CA VAL A 71 -0.25 -10.98 18.87
C VAL A 71 -1.72 -11.06 19.24
N ASP A 72 -2.05 -10.94 20.53
CA ASP A 72 -3.42 -11.02 21.03
C ASP A 72 -4.30 -9.89 20.47
N TYR A 73 -3.75 -8.69 20.36
CA TYR A 73 -4.49 -7.59 19.75
C TYR A 73 -4.76 -7.83 18.25
N ALA A 74 -3.74 -8.24 17.48
CA ALA A 74 -3.87 -8.49 16.06
C ALA A 74 -4.85 -9.65 15.78
N SER A 75 -4.77 -10.73 16.57
CA SER A 75 -5.67 -11.86 16.49
C SER A 75 -7.11 -11.49 16.82
N LYS A 76 -7.32 -10.67 17.86
CA LYS A 76 -8.65 -10.18 18.24
C LYS A 76 -9.27 -9.29 17.15
N ASP A 77 -8.50 -8.38 16.54
CA ASP A 77 -9.00 -7.48 15.50
C ASP A 77 -9.38 -8.25 14.21
N ALA A 78 -8.66 -9.35 13.93
CA ALA A 78 -8.93 -10.26 12.82
C ALA A 78 -9.86 -11.43 13.18
N GLU A 79 -10.48 -11.41 14.36
CA GLU A 79 -11.41 -12.43 14.85
C GLU A 79 -10.89 -13.88 14.73
N GLY A 80 -9.59 -14.04 15.01
CA GLY A 80 -8.91 -15.32 15.06
C GLY A 80 -8.36 -15.86 13.73
N ILE A 81 -8.70 -15.26 12.60
CA ILE A 81 -8.15 -15.68 11.30
C ILE A 81 -6.82 -14.98 11.03
N VAL A 82 -5.78 -15.52 11.64
CA VAL A 82 -4.41 -15.02 11.51
C VAL A 82 -3.42 -16.19 11.49
N ARG A 83 -2.26 -15.99 10.89
CA ARG A 83 -1.10 -16.84 11.01
C ARG A 83 -0.32 -16.45 12.26
N ASP A 84 -0.57 -17.17 13.39
CA ASP A 84 0.10 -16.91 14.68
C ASP A 84 1.63 -17.01 14.55
N ASP A 85 2.13 -17.97 13.77
CA ASP A 85 3.54 -18.15 13.46
C ASP A 85 4.15 -16.93 12.75
N LEU A 86 3.47 -16.36 11.76
CA LEU A 86 3.92 -15.14 11.06
C LEU A 86 3.87 -13.91 11.97
N LEU A 87 2.80 -13.79 12.77
CA LEU A 87 2.69 -12.70 13.75
C LEU A 87 3.83 -12.74 14.77
N ARG A 88 4.16 -13.91 15.30
CA ARG A 88 5.24 -14.07 16.29
C ARG A 88 6.59 -13.71 15.72
N THR A 89 6.97 -14.33 14.59
CA THR A 89 8.26 -14.05 13.93
C THR A 89 8.42 -12.58 13.58
N MET A 90 7.35 -11.91 13.16
CA MET A 90 7.33 -10.48 12.92
C MET A 90 7.46 -9.67 14.21
N CYS A 91 6.62 -9.96 15.22
CA CYS A 91 6.58 -9.18 16.46
C CYS A 91 7.89 -9.24 17.23
N GLU A 92 8.58 -10.39 17.24
CA GLU A 92 9.90 -10.54 17.89
C GLU A 92 10.95 -9.57 17.33
N ARG A 93 10.80 -9.09 16.09
CA ARG A 93 11.71 -8.15 15.42
C ARG A 93 11.30 -6.68 15.60
N VAL A 94 10.02 -6.40 15.88
CA VAL A 94 9.45 -5.03 15.86
C VAL A 94 10.25 -4.05 16.72
N ASN A 95 10.61 -4.38 17.96
CA ASN A 95 11.38 -3.47 18.81
C ASN A 95 12.80 -3.23 18.28
N GLY A 96 13.43 -4.24 17.70
CA GLY A 96 14.74 -4.12 17.04
C GLY A 96 14.71 -3.13 15.90
N THR A 97 13.67 -3.16 15.06
CA THR A 97 13.52 -2.21 13.94
C THR A 97 13.35 -0.77 14.42
N VAL A 98 12.69 -0.54 15.58
CA VAL A 98 12.55 0.80 16.18
C VAL A 98 13.93 1.35 16.57
N HIS A 99 14.74 0.54 17.26
CA HIS A 99 16.09 0.95 17.65
C HIS A 99 16.99 1.21 16.44
N GLU A 100 16.86 0.42 15.39
CA GLU A 100 17.62 0.65 14.16
C GLU A 100 17.21 1.95 13.46
N LEU A 101 15.90 2.26 13.39
CA LEU A 101 15.44 3.55 12.88
C LEU A 101 15.99 4.73 13.68
N GLU A 102 16.02 4.63 15.01
CA GLU A 102 16.61 5.65 15.88
C GLU A 102 18.12 5.80 15.58
N ARG A 103 18.85 4.69 15.41
CA ARG A 103 20.26 4.68 15.03
C ARG A 103 20.51 5.32 13.66
N LEU A 104 19.58 5.14 12.72
CA LEU A 104 19.63 5.76 11.40
C LEU A 104 19.28 7.26 11.42
N GLY A 105 18.85 7.80 12.57
CA GLY A 105 18.58 9.22 12.76
C GLY A 105 17.10 9.60 12.85
N LEU A 106 16.17 8.64 13.00
CA LEU A 106 14.78 8.95 13.29
C LEU A 106 14.66 9.58 14.68
N VAL A 107 14.00 10.74 14.75
CA VAL A 107 13.72 11.40 16.02
C VAL A 107 12.53 10.74 16.71
N ILE A 108 12.81 10.01 17.80
CA ILE A 108 11.79 9.43 18.68
C ILE A 108 11.66 10.33 19.91
N LEU A 109 10.42 10.71 20.26
CA LEU A 109 10.18 11.63 21.36
C LEU A 109 10.42 10.93 22.70
N LYS A 110 11.18 11.60 23.59
CA LYS A 110 11.47 11.13 24.94
C LYS A 110 11.05 12.18 25.96
N ASP A 111 10.65 11.71 27.13
CA ASP A 111 10.39 12.57 28.28
C ASP A 111 11.70 13.06 28.95
N ASP A 112 11.56 13.89 29.99
CA ASP A 112 12.70 14.44 30.74
C ASP A 112 13.56 13.38 31.43
N GLN A 113 13.04 12.16 31.55
CA GLN A 113 13.73 11.00 32.16
C GLN A 113 14.37 10.10 31.10
N GLY A 114 14.20 10.44 29.79
CA GLY A 114 14.73 9.67 28.68
C GLY A 114 13.86 8.49 28.24
N ASN A 115 12.64 8.33 28.77
CA ASN A 115 11.72 7.27 28.36
C ASN A 115 10.98 7.67 27.08
N TYR A 116 10.64 6.71 26.23
CA TYR A 116 9.83 6.95 25.05
C TYR A 116 8.43 7.46 25.39
N VAL A 117 7.99 8.54 24.74
CA VAL A 117 6.66 9.10 24.92
C VAL A 117 5.62 8.22 24.27
N ALA A 118 4.71 7.66 25.08
CA ALA A 118 3.64 6.80 24.60
C ALA A 118 2.56 7.57 23.81
N ARG A 119 1.96 6.90 22.82
CA ARG A 119 0.67 7.24 22.23
C ARG A 119 -0.26 6.05 22.36
N GLY A 120 -1.14 6.06 23.38
CA GLY A 120 -1.91 4.87 23.72
C GLY A 120 -1.00 3.75 24.24
N ASN A 121 -1.43 2.50 24.07
CA ASN A 121 -0.77 1.33 24.69
C ASN A 121 0.22 0.59 23.78
N ARG A 122 0.26 0.90 22.49
CA ARG A 122 0.98 0.14 21.47
C ARG A 122 1.83 0.98 20.53
N ASN A 123 1.95 2.27 20.80
CA ASN A 123 2.69 3.19 19.95
C ASN A 123 3.53 4.14 20.78
N ILE A 124 4.65 4.58 20.20
CA ILE A 124 5.47 5.69 20.69
C ILE A 124 5.43 6.84 19.70
N LYS A 125 5.54 8.08 20.22
CA LYS A 125 5.51 9.30 19.41
C LYS A 125 6.85 9.51 18.72
N ILE A 126 6.80 9.91 17.44
CA ILE A 126 7.98 10.21 16.62
C ILE A 126 7.76 11.50 15.80
N ASN A 127 8.84 12.07 15.30
CA ASN A 127 8.84 13.03 14.20
C ASN A 127 9.19 12.27 12.92
N GLY A 128 8.16 11.71 12.26
CA GLY A 128 8.32 10.71 11.22
C GLY A 128 8.24 11.22 9.79
N GLU A 129 8.28 12.55 9.56
CA GLU A 129 8.30 13.11 8.20
C GLU A 129 9.55 12.73 7.41
N ASN A 130 10.66 12.46 8.09
CA ASN A 130 11.94 12.10 7.50
C ASN A 130 12.21 10.60 7.43
N ILE A 131 11.32 9.76 7.91
CA ILE A 131 11.54 8.30 8.01
C ILE A 131 11.86 7.69 6.63
N LYS A 132 11.15 8.12 5.60
CA LYS A 132 11.37 7.60 4.24
C LYS A 132 12.70 8.08 3.64
N PRO A 133 13.07 9.36 3.67
CA PRO A 133 14.40 9.84 3.30
C PRO A 133 15.54 9.16 4.07
N ILE A 134 15.40 8.91 5.37
CA ILE A 134 16.39 8.20 6.20
C ILE A 134 16.64 6.79 5.64
N LEU A 135 15.59 6.00 5.42
CA LEU A 135 15.70 4.65 4.87
C LEU A 135 16.30 4.67 3.45
N ALA A 136 15.84 5.58 2.60
CA ALA A 136 16.35 5.68 1.23
C ALA A 136 17.84 6.03 1.19
N SER A 137 18.28 7.00 2.01
CA SER A 137 19.70 7.38 2.08
C SER A 137 20.58 6.25 2.60
N ALA A 138 20.07 5.46 3.56
CA ALA A 138 20.78 4.29 4.06
C ALA A 138 20.95 3.22 2.95
N VAL A 139 19.91 2.97 2.13
CA VAL A 139 20.00 2.04 0.98
C VAL A 139 20.95 2.57 -0.08
N GLU A 140 20.86 3.86 -0.44
CA GLU A 140 21.73 4.49 -1.44
C GLU A 140 23.20 4.49 -1.02
N SER A 141 23.52 4.31 0.27
CA SER A 141 24.90 4.23 0.79
C SER A 141 25.52 2.83 0.70
N LEU A 142 24.75 1.80 0.31
CA LEU A 142 25.25 0.43 0.15
C LEU A 142 26.04 0.30 -1.16
N GLU A 143 27.30 -0.16 -1.08
CA GLU A 143 28.17 -0.32 -2.25
C GLU A 143 27.71 -1.43 -3.21
N ASN A 144 27.00 -2.44 -2.68
CA ASN A 144 26.51 -3.60 -3.43
C ASN A 144 25.02 -3.48 -3.84
N CYS A 145 24.42 -2.29 -3.73
CA CYS A 145 23.02 -2.04 -4.06
C CYS A 145 22.87 -0.95 -5.13
N GLN A 146 22.17 -1.29 -6.22
CA GLN A 146 21.77 -0.34 -7.26
C GLN A 146 20.26 -0.05 -7.13
N VAL A 147 19.91 1.23 -7.01
CA VAL A 147 18.52 1.69 -7.07
C VAL A 147 18.19 2.18 -8.47
N ILE A 148 17.15 1.62 -9.09
CA ILE A 148 16.62 2.07 -10.37
C ILE A 148 15.24 2.67 -10.11
N ASN A 149 15.19 4.00 -10.07
CA ASN A 149 13.93 4.73 -9.94
C ASN A 149 13.16 4.75 -11.25
N GLN A 150 11.85 4.99 -11.20
CA GLN A 150 10.93 5.10 -12.33
C GLN A 150 10.88 3.83 -13.21
N LEU A 151 11.25 2.69 -12.65
CA LEU A 151 11.18 1.39 -13.28
C LEU A 151 9.89 0.66 -12.88
N VAL A 152 8.99 0.51 -13.82
CA VAL A 152 7.73 -0.22 -13.66
C VAL A 152 7.99 -1.68 -13.99
N ILE A 153 8.04 -2.55 -12.98
CA ILE A 153 8.06 -4.00 -13.18
C ILE A 153 6.63 -4.47 -13.41
N THR A 154 6.41 -5.24 -14.47
CA THR A 154 5.07 -5.66 -14.90
C THR A 154 4.86 -7.17 -14.92
N ASP A 155 5.93 -7.95 -14.98
CA ASP A 155 5.86 -9.39 -15.12
C ASP A 155 7.03 -10.09 -14.45
N TYR A 156 6.75 -11.21 -13.79
CA TYR A 156 7.76 -12.17 -13.35
C TYR A 156 8.12 -13.14 -14.46
N ILE A 157 9.33 -13.68 -14.40
CA ILE A 157 9.76 -14.81 -15.23
C ILE A 157 9.83 -16.02 -14.31
N VAL A 158 8.84 -16.90 -14.46
CA VAL A 158 8.71 -18.13 -13.66
C VAL A 158 8.73 -19.34 -14.57
N LYS A 159 9.43 -20.38 -14.16
CA LYS A 159 9.41 -21.69 -14.81
C LYS A 159 9.51 -22.78 -13.75
N ASP A 160 8.76 -23.85 -13.92
CA ASP A 160 8.77 -25.00 -13.02
C ASP A 160 8.62 -24.58 -11.53
N ASN A 161 7.64 -23.71 -11.25
CA ASN A 161 7.35 -23.12 -9.94
C ASN A 161 8.54 -22.40 -9.28
N ARG A 162 9.45 -21.83 -10.07
CA ARG A 162 10.62 -21.07 -9.59
C ARG A 162 10.75 -19.77 -10.33
N ILE A 163 11.06 -18.68 -9.60
CA ILE A 163 11.33 -17.38 -10.19
C ILE A 163 12.78 -17.29 -10.68
N TYR A 164 12.97 -16.60 -11.81
CA TYR A 164 14.28 -16.35 -12.41
C TYR A 164 14.52 -14.87 -12.70
N GLY A 165 13.59 -14.01 -12.36
CA GLY A 165 13.72 -12.58 -12.53
C GLY A 165 12.40 -11.90 -12.90
N ALA A 166 12.51 -10.71 -13.48
CA ALA A 166 11.36 -9.90 -13.87
C ALA A 166 11.68 -9.00 -15.07
N VAL A 167 10.61 -8.53 -15.72
CA VAL A 167 10.68 -7.60 -16.84
C VAL A 167 9.88 -6.34 -16.51
N GLY A 168 10.40 -5.20 -16.94
CA GLY A 168 9.73 -3.92 -16.76
C GLY A 168 10.21 -2.88 -17.77
N PHE A 169 9.68 -1.68 -17.66
CA PHE A 169 10.10 -0.55 -18.48
C PHE A 169 10.27 0.72 -17.65
N HIS A 170 11.24 1.52 -18.02
CA HIS A 170 11.47 2.82 -17.42
C HIS A 170 10.48 3.83 -18.02
N LYS A 171 9.63 4.41 -17.19
CA LYS A 171 8.48 5.21 -17.65
C LYS A 171 8.83 6.56 -18.30
N GLU A 172 10.08 7.05 -18.17
CA GLU A 172 10.51 8.26 -18.86
C GLU A 172 11.31 7.96 -20.13
N THR A 173 12.25 7.00 -20.05
CA THR A 173 13.16 6.71 -21.16
C THR A 173 12.62 5.66 -22.13
N GLY A 174 11.65 4.84 -21.72
CA GLY A 174 11.16 3.69 -22.47
C GLY A 174 12.16 2.55 -22.61
N THR A 175 13.24 2.56 -21.80
CA THR A 175 14.18 1.44 -21.73
C THR A 175 13.47 0.23 -21.12
N ILE A 176 13.53 -0.91 -21.81
CA ILE A 176 13.01 -2.18 -21.32
C ILE A 176 14.13 -2.85 -20.52
N TYR A 177 13.86 -3.19 -19.26
CA TYR A 177 14.76 -3.90 -18.39
C TYR A 177 14.39 -5.36 -18.29
N GLU A 178 15.34 -6.21 -18.65
CA GLU A 178 15.31 -7.66 -18.50
C GLU A 178 16.24 -7.99 -17.32
N ILE A 179 15.68 -8.29 -16.14
CA ILE A 179 16.46 -8.49 -14.91
C ILE A 179 16.44 -9.95 -14.52
N GLU A 180 17.55 -10.64 -14.73
CA GLU A 180 17.79 -11.99 -14.22
C GLU A 180 18.19 -11.90 -12.75
N ALA A 181 17.51 -12.67 -11.87
CA ALA A 181 17.78 -12.68 -10.43
C ALA A 181 17.63 -14.09 -9.85
N THR A 182 18.48 -14.43 -8.87
CA THR A 182 18.39 -15.69 -8.13
C THR A 182 17.25 -15.66 -7.13
N TYR A 183 17.11 -14.53 -6.42
CA TYR A 183 16.07 -14.27 -5.43
C TYR A 183 15.32 -13.00 -5.79
N VAL A 184 14.01 -13.00 -5.58
CA VAL A 184 13.16 -11.82 -5.79
C VAL A 184 12.35 -11.55 -4.53
N ILE A 185 12.36 -10.30 -4.06
CA ILE A 185 11.48 -9.84 -2.99
C ILE A 185 10.41 -8.93 -3.59
N CYS A 186 9.15 -9.34 -3.47
CA CYS A 186 8.00 -8.48 -3.75
C CYS A 186 7.72 -7.62 -2.51
N ALA A 187 7.94 -6.31 -2.62
CA ALA A 187 7.70 -5.32 -1.56
C ALA A 187 6.87 -4.13 -2.08
N THR A 188 5.90 -4.42 -2.96
CA THR A 188 5.13 -3.42 -3.73
C THR A 188 4.01 -2.75 -2.95
N GLY A 189 3.76 -3.18 -1.71
CA GLY A 189 2.63 -2.70 -0.92
C GLY A 189 1.30 -3.33 -1.34
N GLY A 190 0.20 -2.76 -0.87
CA GLY A 190 -1.16 -3.24 -1.12
C GLY A 190 -1.76 -2.76 -2.45
N ALA A 191 -3.11 -2.74 -2.52
CA ALA A 191 -3.85 -2.29 -3.69
C ALA A 191 -4.95 -1.29 -3.33
N SER A 192 -4.96 -0.16 -4.05
CA SER A 192 -5.95 0.91 -3.99
C SER A 192 -6.59 1.14 -5.36
N GLY A 193 -7.69 1.89 -5.38
CA GLY A 193 -8.37 2.25 -6.63
C GLY A 193 -9.15 1.10 -7.28
N ILE A 194 -9.38 0.01 -6.53
CA ILE A 194 -10.25 -1.10 -6.95
C ILE A 194 -11.72 -0.71 -6.77
N TYR A 195 -12.05 -0.01 -5.70
CA TYR A 195 -13.38 0.51 -5.39
C TYR A 195 -13.47 2.01 -5.65
N LYS A 196 -14.70 2.48 -5.84
CA LYS A 196 -14.98 3.90 -6.04
C LYS A 196 -14.71 4.70 -4.77
N PRO A 197 -13.85 5.74 -4.83
CA PRO A 197 -13.61 6.59 -3.68
C PRO A 197 -14.83 7.45 -3.34
N ASN A 198 -15.06 7.73 -2.05
CA ASN A 198 -16.15 8.61 -1.60
C ASN A 198 -15.73 10.05 -1.30
N ASN A 199 -14.51 10.43 -1.62
CA ASN A 199 -14.09 11.82 -1.48
C ASN A 199 -14.78 12.73 -2.53
N PRO A 200 -15.21 13.95 -2.16
CA PRO A 200 -15.77 14.90 -3.11
C PRO A 200 -14.81 15.22 -4.26
N GLY A 201 -15.33 15.16 -5.46
CA GLY A 201 -14.53 15.32 -6.67
C GLY A 201 -13.53 14.16 -6.81
N PHE A 202 -13.87 13.20 -7.65
CA PHE A 202 -13.01 12.07 -7.96
C PHE A 202 -11.56 12.53 -8.18
N SER A 203 -10.67 12.04 -7.34
CA SER A 203 -9.25 12.35 -7.45
C SER A 203 -8.43 11.19 -6.89
N ARG A 204 -7.51 10.66 -7.68
CA ARG A 204 -6.55 9.65 -7.24
C ARG A 204 -5.79 10.08 -5.98
N HIS A 205 -5.54 11.38 -5.79
CA HIS A 205 -4.80 11.92 -4.65
C HIS A 205 -5.63 12.05 -3.37
N LYS A 206 -6.91 11.74 -3.41
CA LYS A 206 -7.80 11.80 -2.24
C LYS A 206 -8.11 10.43 -1.63
N MET A 207 -7.51 9.37 -2.09
CA MET A 207 -7.62 8.04 -1.48
C MET A 207 -6.80 7.99 -0.19
N TRP A 208 -7.32 7.28 0.81
CA TRP A 208 -6.60 7.12 2.09
C TRP A 208 -5.30 6.33 1.92
N TYR A 209 -5.33 5.24 1.16
CA TYR A 209 -4.14 4.48 0.80
C TYR A 209 -3.53 5.05 -0.48
N SER A 210 -2.21 4.96 -0.63
CA SER A 210 -1.52 5.54 -1.79
C SER A 210 -2.14 5.08 -3.12
N PRO A 211 -2.60 6.00 -3.99
CA PRO A 211 -3.24 5.65 -5.26
C PRO A 211 -2.27 4.99 -6.27
N PHE A 212 -0.97 5.08 -6.00
CA PHE A 212 0.07 4.47 -6.83
C PHE A 212 0.40 3.03 -6.42
N ASN A 213 -0.16 2.55 -5.31
CA ASN A 213 -0.16 1.14 -4.95
C ASN A 213 -1.34 0.47 -5.64
N THR A 214 -1.10 -0.12 -6.80
CA THR A 214 -2.15 -0.61 -7.73
C THR A 214 -2.40 -2.10 -7.62
N GLY A 215 -1.62 -2.79 -6.77
CA GLY A 215 -1.67 -4.24 -6.64
C GLY A 215 -0.77 -4.99 -7.63
N ALA A 216 0.21 -4.30 -8.24
CA ALA A 216 1.10 -4.90 -9.23
C ALA A 216 1.78 -6.20 -8.71
N GLY A 217 2.26 -6.20 -7.47
CA GLY A 217 2.87 -7.41 -6.88
C GLY A 217 1.88 -8.56 -6.76
N TYR A 218 0.66 -8.29 -6.33
CA TYR A 218 -0.40 -9.32 -6.32
C TYR A 218 -0.68 -9.83 -7.73
N ALA A 219 -0.89 -8.92 -8.69
CA ALA A 219 -1.23 -9.27 -10.06
C ALA A 219 -0.14 -10.14 -10.70
N MET A 220 1.13 -9.77 -10.55
CA MET A 220 2.25 -10.55 -11.06
C MET A 220 2.29 -11.96 -10.48
N GLY A 221 2.11 -12.11 -9.16
CA GLY A 221 2.10 -13.42 -8.51
C GLY A 221 0.89 -14.26 -8.89
N ILE A 222 -0.30 -13.68 -8.89
CA ILE A 222 -1.54 -14.35 -9.32
C ILE A 222 -1.38 -14.92 -10.72
N LEU A 223 -0.89 -14.12 -11.67
CA LEU A 223 -0.73 -14.53 -13.06
C LEU A 223 0.35 -15.62 -13.25
N GLN A 224 1.21 -15.85 -12.26
CA GLN A 224 2.22 -16.92 -12.25
C GLN A 224 1.81 -18.09 -11.33
N GLY A 225 0.58 -18.12 -10.84
CA GLY A 225 0.06 -19.20 -10.03
C GLY A 225 0.50 -19.20 -8.57
N ALA A 226 1.01 -18.07 -8.05
CA ALA A 226 1.25 -17.94 -6.61
C ALA A 226 -0.06 -18.02 -5.83
N GLU A 227 -0.02 -18.71 -4.69
CA GLU A 227 -1.16 -18.81 -3.79
C GLU A 227 -1.39 -17.48 -3.06
N MET A 228 -2.64 -17.01 -3.07
CA MET A 228 -3.11 -15.85 -2.32
C MET A 228 -3.99 -16.28 -1.16
N THR A 229 -3.98 -15.52 -0.08
CA THR A 229 -4.78 -15.81 1.12
C THR A 229 -5.63 -14.63 1.55
N THR A 230 -6.82 -14.91 2.03
CA THR A 230 -7.68 -14.01 2.83
C THR A 230 -7.89 -12.63 2.18
N LEU A 231 -7.99 -12.57 0.82
CA LEU A 231 -8.20 -11.31 0.11
C LEU A 231 -9.57 -10.69 0.41
N GLU A 232 -10.54 -11.49 0.86
CA GLU A 232 -11.85 -11.03 1.30
C GLU A 232 -11.80 -10.18 2.57
N MET A 233 -10.74 -10.25 3.36
CA MET A 233 -10.47 -9.37 4.49
C MET A 233 -9.95 -8.01 4.00
N ARG A 234 -10.86 -7.24 3.40
CA ARG A 234 -10.56 -5.91 2.88
C ARG A 234 -10.38 -4.92 4.02
N PHE A 235 -9.54 -3.92 3.84
CA PHE A 235 -9.37 -2.85 4.82
C PHE A 235 -10.24 -1.64 4.47
N ILE A 236 -11.07 -1.24 5.41
CA ILE A 236 -11.85 0.00 5.36
C ILE A 236 -11.33 0.90 6.47
N ALA A 237 -10.74 2.03 6.09
CA ALA A 237 -10.21 2.98 7.06
C ALA A 237 -11.31 3.91 7.57
N LEU A 238 -11.21 4.31 8.84
CA LEU A 238 -11.97 5.44 9.37
C LEU A 238 -11.13 6.72 9.20
N ARG A 239 -11.68 7.72 8.55
CA ARG A 239 -11.01 9.00 8.26
C ARG A 239 -11.81 10.20 8.72
N CYS A 240 -11.14 11.34 8.84
CA CYS A 240 -11.82 12.63 8.91
C CYS A 240 -12.49 12.89 7.56
N LYS A 241 -13.77 13.19 7.60
CA LYS A 241 -14.59 13.34 6.38
C LYS A 241 -13.97 14.28 5.35
N ASP A 242 -14.08 13.92 4.08
CA ASP A 242 -13.59 14.66 2.91
C ASP A 242 -12.07 14.91 2.90
N THR A 243 -11.30 14.19 3.70
CA THR A 243 -9.83 14.25 3.73
C THR A 243 -9.23 12.85 3.72
N ILE A 244 -7.91 12.77 3.60
CA ILE A 244 -7.17 11.50 3.77
C ILE A 244 -6.72 11.29 5.22
N ALA A 245 -7.08 12.19 6.14
CA ALA A 245 -6.57 12.20 7.50
C ALA A 245 -7.09 11.01 8.32
N PRO A 246 -6.21 10.14 8.85
CA PRO A 246 -6.60 9.02 9.68
C PRO A 246 -7.08 9.50 11.05
N THR A 247 -8.05 8.81 11.62
CA THR A 247 -8.67 9.18 12.90
C THR A 247 -7.89 8.75 14.14
N GLY A 248 -6.96 7.82 14.00
CA GLY A 248 -6.23 7.24 15.14
C GLY A 248 -5.49 8.26 16.00
N THR A 249 -4.97 9.33 15.40
CA THR A 249 -4.29 10.42 16.13
C THR A 249 -5.25 11.20 17.02
N ILE A 250 -6.49 11.42 16.60
CA ILE A 250 -7.54 12.08 17.40
C ILE A 250 -8.04 11.12 18.49
N ALA A 251 -8.45 9.91 18.09
CA ALA A 251 -9.03 8.93 19.00
C ALA A 251 -8.08 8.51 20.14
N GLN A 252 -6.80 8.30 19.84
CA GLN A 252 -5.81 7.85 20.81
C GLN A 252 -4.97 9.00 21.40
N GLY A 253 -4.66 10.03 20.58
CA GLY A 253 -3.77 11.12 21.01
C GLY A 253 -4.41 12.05 22.03
N VAL A 254 -5.71 12.36 21.87
CA VAL A 254 -6.47 13.22 22.79
C VAL A 254 -7.60 12.48 23.50
N GLY A 255 -7.73 11.17 23.32
CA GLY A 255 -8.75 10.35 23.98
C GLY A 255 -10.18 10.62 23.52
N ALA A 256 -10.35 11.16 22.30
CA ALA A 256 -11.66 11.48 21.76
C ALA A 256 -12.50 10.21 21.54
N LYS A 257 -13.79 10.28 21.93
CA LYS A 257 -14.76 9.20 21.80
C LYS A 257 -15.57 9.35 20.52
N GLN A 258 -16.00 8.22 19.96
CA GLN A 258 -16.91 8.21 18.82
C GLN A 258 -18.33 8.53 19.30
N ILE A 259 -18.93 9.53 18.71
CA ILE A 259 -20.31 9.98 19.02
C ILE A 259 -21.13 10.11 17.73
N ASN A 260 -22.42 9.81 17.82
CA ASN A 260 -23.38 10.00 16.74
C ASN A 260 -23.92 11.46 16.72
N SER A 261 -24.84 11.74 15.81
CA SER A 261 -25.49 13.07 15.69
C SER A 261 -26.30 13.48 16.91
N LEU A 262 -26.71 12.54 17.76
CA LEU A 262 -27.43 12.78 19.01
C LEU A 262 -26.48 13.04 20.19
N GLY A 263 -25.15 12.96 19.96
CA GLY A 263 -24.13 13.11 21.00
C GLY A 263 -23.90 11.85 21.83
N GLU A 264 -24.46 10.72 21.44
CA GLU A 264 -24.34 9.45 22.17
C GLU A 264 -23.04 8.74 21.80
N ASN A 265 -22.31 8.26 22.83
CA ASN A 265 -21.11 7.45 22.63
C ASN A 265 -21.50 6.01 22.30
N TYR A 266 -21.21 5.58 21.07
CA TYR A 266 -21.52 4.24 20.61
C TYR A 266 -20.35 3.22 20.71
N GLU A 267 -19.19 3.62 21.25
CA GLU A 267 -18.04 2.70 21.43
C GLU A 267 -18.38 1.53 22.36
N SER A 268 -19.27 1.73 23.34
CA SER A 268 -19.72 0.67 24.24
C SER A 268 -20.60 -0.36 23.59
N VAL A 269 -21.24 -0.02 22.46
CA VAL A 269 -22.11 -0.92 21.70
C VAL A 269 -21.31 -1.76 20.73
N TYR A 270 -20.40 -1.14 19.96
CA TYR A 270 -19.69 -1.79 18.86
C TYR A 270 -18.23 -2.16 19.18
N GLY A 271 -17.63 -1.56 20.21
CA GLY A 271 -16.23 -1.77 20.60
C GLY A 271 -15.27 -0.72 20.06
N ILE A 272 -13.97 -0.93 20.32
CA ILE A 272 -12.91 0.07 20.11
C ILE A 272 -11.71 -0.44 19.30
N THR A 273 -11.75 -1.67 18.76
CA THR A 273 -10.72 -2.12 17.81
C THR A 273 -10.83 -1.31 16.52
N THR A 274 -9.83 -1.38 15.67
CA THR A 274 -9.84 -0.65 14.39
C THR A 274 -11.08 -1.00 13.56
N SER A 275 -11.38 -2.28 13.43
CA SER A 275 -12.53 -2.79 12.68
C SER A 275 -13.87 -2.36 13.31
N GLN A 276 -14.01 -2.52 14.63
CA GLN A 276 -15.22 -2.18 15.36
C GLN A 276 -15.56 -0.68 15.27
N ARG A 277 -14.56 0.19 15.30
CA ARG A 277 -14.74 1.64 15.13
C ARG A 277 -15.35 2.00 13.79
N VAL A 278 -14.89 1.39 12.71
CA VAL A 278 -15.43 1.59 11.37
C VAL A 278 -16.85 1.04 11.30
N TYR A 279 -17.05 -0.19 11.75
CA TYR A 279 -18.34 -0.85 11.75
C TYR A 279 -19.40 -0.02 12.48
N GLY A 280 -19.11 0.40 13.72
CA GLY A 280 -20.03 1.24 14.50
C GLY A 280 -20.39 2.55 13.79
N THR A 281 -19.43 3.24 13.19
CA THR A 281 -19.68 4.46 12.41
C THR A 281 -20.62 4.20 11.23
N VAL A 282 -20.42 3.12 10.49
CA VAL A 282 -21.26 2.76 9.34
C VAL A 282 -22.67 2.39 9.80
N GLN A 283 -22.82 1.59 10.89
CA GLN A 283 -24.13 1.22 11.42
C GLN A 283 -24.93 2.43 11.91
N GLU A 284 -24.29 3.35 12.65
CA GLU A 284 -24.94 4.60 13.08
C GLU A 284 -25.45 5.42 11.88
N GLN A 285 -24.68 5.47 10.79
CA GLN A 285 -25.11 6.15 9.55
C GLN A 285 -26.28 5.44 8.86
N VAL A 286 -26.22 4.11 8.74
CA VAL A 286 -27.28 3.30 8.12
C VAL A 286 -28.60 3.38 8.90
N GLU A 287 -28.53 3.45 10.22
CA GLU A 287 -29.68 3.57 11.11
C GLU A 287 -30.19 5.01 11.26
N GLY A 288 -29.64 5.96 10.50
CA GLY A 288 -30.10 7.35 10.47
C GLY A 288 -29.65 8.19 11.68
N ARG A 289 -28.70 7.73 12.47
CA ARG A 289 -28.09 8.48 13.58
C ARG A 289 -26.77 9.18 13.19
N GLY A 290 -26.40 9.16 11.91
CA GLY A 290 -25.31 9.97 11.36
C GLY A 290 -25.71 11.45 11.22
N PRO A 291 -24.74 12.35 10.96
CA PRO A 291 -23.30 12.08 10.85
C PRO A 291 -22.64 11.71 12.18
N CYS A 292 -21.50 11.00 12.10
CA CYS A 292 -20.72 10.58 13.26
C CYS A 292 -19.49 11.47 13.44
N TYR A 293 -19.02 11.57 14.68
CA TYR A 293 -17.90 12.44 15.04
C TYR A 293 -16.95 11.77 16.01
N LEU A 294 -15.71 12.28 16.07
CA LEU A 294 -14.86 12.18 17.25
C LEU A 294 -15.11 13.39 18.13
N GLY A 295 -15.46 13.16 19.38
CA GLY A 295 -15.78 14.18 20.38
C GLY A 295 -14.52 14.92 20.82
N THR A 296 -14.14 15.96 20.09
CA THR A 296 -12.95 16.78 20.35
C THR A 296 -13.28 18.12 20.96
N LYS A 297 -14.55 18.54 20.90
CA LYS A 297 -14.98 19.83 21.48
C LYS A 297 -14.63 19.91 22.95
N GLY A 298 -13.86 20.95 23.33
CA GLY A 298 -13.45 21.18 24.71
C GLY A 298 -12.11 20.53 25.10
N ILE A 299 -11.35 19.99 24.15
CA ILE A 299 -9.95 19.59 24.40
C ILE A 299 -9.12 20.80 24.80
N SER A 300 -8.00 20.57 25.52
CA SER A 300 -7.12 21.66 25.96
C SER A 300 -6.40 22.34 24.80
N PRO A 301 -5.94 23.60 24.95
CA PRO A 301 -5.13 24.29 23.93
C PRO A 301 -3.89 23.49 23.53
N ASP A 302 -3.23 22.82 24.46
CA ASP A 302 -2.05 22.00 24.17
C ASP A 302 -2.41 20.78 23.31
N GLN A 303 -3.54 20.11 23.61
CA GLN A 303 -4.04 19.01 22.80
C GLN A 303 -4.42 19.46 21.40
N GLU A 304 -5.05 20.64 21.26
CA GLU A 304 -5.38 21.22 19.96
C GLU A 304 -4.12 21.49 19.16
N GLN A 305 -3.10 22.12 19.76
CA GLN A 305 -1.83 22.39 19.11
C GLN A 305 -1.12 21.10 18.67
N ASP A 306 -1.13 20.07 19.50
CA ASP A 306 -0.58 18.75 19.17
C ASP A 306 -1.28 18.13 17.96
N LEU A 307 -2.61 18.24 17.85
CA LEU A 307 -3.38 17.76 16.72
C LEU A 307 -3.06 18.54 15.44
N LEU A 308 -3.03 19.88 15.52
CA LEU A 308 -2.71 20.74 14.37
C LEU A 308 -1.31 20.41 13.84
N LYS A 309 -0.30 20.27 14.72
CA LYS A 309 1.06 19.91 14.36
C LYS A 309 1.14 18.51 13.74
N ALA A 310 0.48 17.52 14.32
CA ALA A 310 0.49 16.15 13.82
C ALA A 310 -0.11 16.05 12.41
N TYR A 311 -1.24 16.71 12.18
CA TYR A 311 -1.90 16.69 10.86
C TYR A 311 -1.22 17.58 9.83
N LEU A 312 -0.54 18.66 10.24
CA LEU A 312 0.25 19.45 9.29
C LEU A 312 1.31 18.60 8.58
N ASN A 313 1.92 17.65 9.30
CA ASN A 313 2.94 16.76 8.74
C ASN A 313 2.33 15.53 8.03
N MET A 314 1.28 14.94 8.61
CA MET A 314 0.75 13.64 8.19
C MET A 314 -0.36 13.75 7.13
N ALA A 315 -1.23 14.73 7.26
CA ALA A 315 -2.38 14.96 6.39
C ALA A 315 -2.76 16.45 6.40
N PRO A 316 -1.97 17.32 5.76
CA PRO A 316 -2.14 18.77 5.83
C PRO A 316 -3.52 19.25 5.37
N SER A 317 -4.21 18.50 4.52
CA SER A 317 -5.60 18.81 4.11
C SER A 317 -6.56 18.93 5.29
N GLN A 318 -6.34 18.21 6.39
CA GLN A 318 -7.17 18.35 7.59
C GLN A 318 -6.88 19.66 8.32
N THR A 319 -5.61 20.04 8.46
CA THR A 319 -5.22 21.31 9.08
C THR A 319 -5.74 22.49 8.26
N LEU A 320 -5.58 22.46 6.92
CA LEU A 320 -6.11 23.49 6.02
C LEU A 320 -7.63 23.63 6.16
N ARG A 321 -8.35 22.52 6.26
CA ARG A 321 -9.81 22.52 6.44
C ARG A 321 -10.23 23.24 7.74
N TRP A 322 -9.50 23.04 8.84
CA TRP A 322 -9.76 23.77 10.08
C TRP A 322 -9.48 25.28 9.92
N VAL A 323 -8.38 25.63 9.28
CA VAL A 323 -8.03 27.03 9.01
C VAL A 323 -9.06 27.71 8.11
N GLU A 324 -9.47 27.06 7.01
CA GLU A 324 -10.48 27.60 6.07
C GLU A 324 -11.84 27.82 6.75
N ARG A 325 -12.25 26.94 7.66
CA ARG A 325 -13.50 27.07 8.40
C ARG A 325 -13.44 28.09 9.54
N GLY A 326 -12.26 28.49 9.97
CA GLY A 326 -12.06 29.33 11.15
C GLY A 326 -12.41 28.62 12.48
N HIS A 327 -12.49 27.30 12.47
CA HIS A 327 -12.83 26.46 13.62
C HIS A 327 -11.83 25.32 13.76
N GLY A 328 -11.24 25.19 14.96
CA GLY A 328 -10.34 24.11 15.30
C GLY A 328 -11.04 22.91 15.98
N PRO A 329 -10.30 21.82 16.22
CA PRO A 329 -10.87 20.63 16.86
C PRO A 329 -11.30 20.86 18.32
N ALA A 330 -10.82 21.92 18.99
CA ALA A 330 -11.28 22.27 20.34
C ALA A 330 -12.65 22.94 20.37
N THR A 331 -13.07 23.55 19.27
CA THR A 331 -14.35 24.27 19.18
C THR A 331 -15.45 23.46 18.52
N GLU A 332 -15.10 22.50 17.67
CA GLU A 332 -16.03 21.69 16.90
C GLU A 332 -15.57 20.22 16.88
N ASN A 333 -16.51 19.28 16.98
CA ASN A 333 -16.21 17.86 16.86
C ASN A 333 -15.79 17.52 15.42
N VAL A 334 -14.86 16.57 15.26
CA VAL A 334 -14.34 16.17 13.97
C VAL A 334 -15.25 15.11 13.35
N GLU A 335 -15.92 15.45 12.26
CA GLU A 335 -16.76 14.51 11.50
C GLU A 335 -15.91 13.39 10.87
N ILE A 336 -16.41 12.15 10.95
CA ILE A 336 -15.71 10.95 10.51
C ILE A 336 -16.58 10.09 9.58
N GLU A 337 -15.92 9.35 8.71
CA GLU A 337 -16.58 8.41 7.78
C GLU A 337 -15.67 7.23 7.43
N GLY A 338 -16.27 6.12 6.97
CA GLY A 338 -15.54 5.01 6.39
C GLY A 338 -15.05 5.33 4.97
N THR A 339 -13.93 4.76 4.58
CA THR A 339 -13.38 4.87 3.22
C THR A 339 -13.90 3.75 2.31
N GLU A 340 -13.61 3.86 1.01
CA GLU A 340 -13.64 2.73 0.10
C GLU A 340 -12.73 1.59 0.59
N PRO A 341 -13.05 0.31 0.27
CA PRO A 341 -12.21 -0.81 0.66
C PRO A 341 -10.87 -0.88 -0.09
N TYR A 342 -9.83 -1.35 0.60
CA TYR A 342 -8.48 -1.59 0.09
C TYR A 342 -8.04 -3.02 0.35
N ILE A 343 -7.08 -3.52 -0.42
CA ILE A 343 -6.35 -4.75 -0.11
C ILE A 343 -4.99 -4.36 0.45
N VAL A 344 -4.83 -4.51 1.77
CA VAL A 344 -3.63 -4.03 2.49
C VAL A 344 -3.27 -5.01 3.60
N GLY A 345 -2.39 -5.95 3.30
CA GLY A 345 -1.90 -6.94 4.26
C GLY A 345 -1.16 -6.35 5.47
N GLY A 346 -0.82 -5.05 5.41
CA GLY A 346 -0.30 -4.30 6.56
C GLY A 346 -1.34 -4.01 7.64
N HIS A 347 -2.62 -4.08 7.32
CA HIS A 347 -3.74 -3.88 8.25
C HIS A 347 -4.59 -5.12 8.41
N THR A 348 -4.64 -5.97 7.39
CA THR A 348 -5.44 -7.19 7.32
C THR A 348 -4.54 -8.42 7.12
N ALA A 349 -5.13 -9.61 7.03
CA ALA A 349 -4.40 -10.85 6.73
C ALA A 349 -4.30 -11.15 5.22
N SER A 350 -4.73 -10.20 4.37
CA SER A 350 -4.77 -10.38 2.91
C SER A 350 -3.39 -10.32 2.25
N GLY A 351 -3.11 -11.19 1.29
CA GLY A 351 -1.88 -11.14 0.51
C GLY A 351 -1.39 -12.48 0.00
N TYR A 352 -0.10 -12.57 -0.30
CA TYR A 352 0.54 -13.84 -0.63
C TYR A 352 0.48 -14.81 0.55
N TRP A 353 0.19 -16.08 0.27
CA TRP A 353 0.42 -17.15 1.22
C TRP A 353 1.92 -17.40 1.33
N VAL A 354 2.49 -17.12 2.50
CA VAL A 354 3.94 -17.20 2.75
C VAL A 354 4.24 -18.14 3.93
N ASP A 355 5.47 -18.64 3.99
CA ASP A 355 6.03 -19.34 5.15
C ASP A 355 6.63 -18.37 6.17
N THR A 356 7.23 -18.89 7.25
CA THR A 356 7.82 -18.08 8.31
C THR A 356 9.03 -17.27 7.85
N HIS A 357 9.67 -17.66 6.74
CA HIS A 357 10.78 -16.95 6.09
C HIS A 357 10.30 -15.91 5.06
N ARG A 358 8.98 -15.79 4.86
CA ARG A 358 8.33 -14.92 3.86
C ARG A 358 8.51 -15.39 2.42
N GLU A 359 8.92 -16.65 2.19
CA GLU A 359 8.88 -17.25 0.86
C GLU A 359 7.43 -17.53 0.46
N THR A 360 7.10 -17.30 -0.80
CA THR A 360 5.78 -17.62 -1.38
C THR A 360 5.75 -19.08 -1.84
N THR A 361 4.62 -19.52 -2.40
CA THR A 361 4.53 -20.85 -3.04
C THR A 361 5.36 -20.96 -4.33
N ILE A 362 5.92 -19.85 -4.83
CA ILE A 362 6.89 -19.86 -5.93
C ILE A 362 8.30 -19.80 -5.32
N THR A 363 9.11 -20.82 -5.59
CA THR A 363 10.47 -20.94 -5.06
C THR A 363 11.32 -19.71 -5.38
N ASN A 364 12.02 -19.18 -4.37
CA ASN A 364 12.87 -17.98 -4.41
C ASN A 364 12.13 -16.66 -4.63
N LEU A 365 10.80 -16.67 -4.62
CA LEU A 365 9.98 -15.45 -4.57
C LEU A 365 9.53 -15.21 -3.14
N PHE A 366 9.95 -14.09 -2.56
CA PHE A 366 9.58 -13.65 -1.22
C PHE A 366 8.59 -12.50 -1.30
N ALA A 367 7.72 -12.39 -0.31
CA ALA A 367 6.79 -11.25 -0.19
C ALA A 367 6.91 -10.63 1.21
N ALA A 368 7.06 -9.30 1.29
CA ALA A 368 7.24 -8.60 2.55
C ALA A 368 6.47 -7.26 2.60
N GLY A 369 5.97 -6.92 3.78
CA GLY A 369 5.14 -5.75 4.01
C GLY A 369 3.68 -5.99 3.62
N ASP A 370 2.99 -4.95 3.14
CA ASP A 370 1.54 -4.99 2.88
C ASP A 370 1.12 -5.99 1.79
N VAL A 371 2.04 -6.51 1.00
CA VAL A 371 1.78 -7.51 -0.04
C VAL A 371 1.75 -8.94 0.50
N ALA A 372 2.41 -9.21 1.64
CA ALA A 372 2.40 -10.51 2.31
C ALA A 372 1.12 -10.69 3.14
N GLY A 373 0.52 -11.86 3.10
CA GLY A 373 -0.69 -12.20 3.86
C GLY A 373 -0.41 -12.85 5.21
N GLY A 374 -1.47 -13.21 5.93
CA GLY A 374 -1.45 -13.99 7.15
C GLY A 374 -1.21 -13.22 8.45
N ALA A 375 -0.41 -12.15 8.44
CA ALA A 375 -0.07 -11.37 9.63
C ALA A 375 -0.64 -9.94 9.55
N PRO A 376 -1.80 -9.64 10.12
CA PRO A 376 -2.37 -8.28 10.13
C PRO A 376 -1.63 -7.35 11.11
N GLN A 377 -1.99 -6.05 11.07
CA GLN A 377 -1.50 -5.01 11.99
C GLN A 377 0.03 -4.77 11.93
N LYS A 378 0.63 -4.96 10.76
CA LYS A 378 2.08 -4.75 10.54
C LYS A 378 2.48 -3.29 10.68
N TYR A 379 1.75 -2.40 10.02
CA TYR A 379 2.09 -0.98 9.93
C TYR A 379 3.54 -0.77 9.46
N VAL A 380 4.24 0.23 10.02
CA VAL A 380 5.61 0.55 9.65
C VAL A 380 6.60 -0.50 10.17
N THR A 381 6.56 -0.79 11.47
CA THR A 381 7.56 -1.65 12.13
C THR A 381 7.43 -3.11 11.75
N GLY A 382 6.22 -3.60 11.56
CA GLY A 382 5.99 -4.95 11.04
C GLY A 382 6.44 -5.11 9.59
N ALA A 383 6.25 -4.07 8.75
CA ALA A 383 6.76 -4.10 7.38
C ALA A 383 8.30 -4.10 7.33
N LEU A 384 8.97 -3.38 8.24
CA LEU A 384 10.42 -3.45 8.40
C LEU A 384 10.84 -4.87 8.84
N ALA A 385 10.18 -5.41 9.85
CA ALA A 385 10.47 -6.74 10.38
C ALA A 385 10.32 -7.85 9.31
N GLU A 386 9.30 -7.77 8.45
CA GLU A 386 9.15 -8.73 7.35
C GLU A 386 10.24 -8.58 6.28
N GLY A 387 10.65 -7.34 5.98
CA GLY A 387 11.80 -7.08 5.12
C GLY A 387 13.10 -7.67 5.68
N GLU A 388 13.29 -7.56 7.01
CA GLU A 388 14.42 -8.16 7.72
C GLU A 388 14.39 -9.70 7.64
N ILE A 389 13.24 -10.32 7.92
CA ILE A 389 13.09 -11.79 7.90
C ILE A 389 13.39 -12.34 6.50
N ALA A 390 12.81 -11.77 5.45
CA ALA A 390 13.08 -12.17 4.08
C ALA A 390 14.55 -11.96 3.70
N GLY A 391 15.14 -10.85 4.17
CA GLY A 391 16.55 -10.53 3.96
C GLY A 391 17.48 -11.52 4.63
N ASP A 392 17.24 -11.86 5.89
CA ASP A 392 18.04 -12.83 6.64
C ASP A 392 18.05 -14.22 5.98
N GLU A 393 16.88 -14.69 5.53
CA GLU A 393 16.77 -15.98 4.84
C GLU A 393 17.52 -15.96 3.51
N ILE A 394 17.44 -14.88 2.75
CA ILE A 394 18.20 -14.74 1.51
C ILE A 394 19.70 -14.72 1.80
N VAL A 395 20.17 -14.02 2.84
CA VAL A 395 21.58 -14.02 3.26
C VAL A 395 22.04 -15.43 3.60
N ARG A 396 21.27 -16.18 4.38
CA ARG A 396 21.57 -17.57 4.73
C ARG A 396 21.70 -18.45 3.47
N ARG A 397 20.71 -18.38 2.56
CA ARG A 397 20.75 -19.16 1.31
C ARG A 397 21.88 -18.72 0.38
N TYR A 398 22.18 -17.41 0.37
CA TYR A 398 23.27 -16.86 -0.44
C TYR A 398 24.62 -17.37 0.00
N GLN A 399 24.87 -17.45 1.31
CA GLN A 399 26.12 -17.96 1.89
C GLN A 399 26.31 -19.48 1.66
N ASP A 400 25.21 -20.23 1.69
CA ASP A 400 25.21 -21.69 1.52
C ASP A 400 25.19 -22.14 0.05
N ARG A 401 24.93 -21.21 -0.90
CA ARG A 401 24.78 -21.58 -2.32
C ARG A 401 26.10 -21.86 -3.00
N GLY A 402 26.06 -22.77 -3.99
CA GLY A 402 27.09 -22.89 -5.00
C GLY A 402 26.97 -21.82 -6.10
N GLU A 403 27.74 -21.99 -7.17
CA GLU A 403 27.61 -21.16 -8.37
C GLU A 403 26.22 -21.34 -9.00
N VAL A 404 25.50 -20.23 -9.23
CA VAL A 404 24.18 -20.24 -9.90
C VAL A 404 24.39 -19.92 -11.38
N PRO A 405 24.13 -20.88 -12.29
CA PRO A 405 24.25 -20.64 -13.72
C PRO A 405 23.28 -19.53 -14.19
N SER A 406 23.69 -18.74 -15.18
CA SER A 406 22.79 -17.82 -15.84
C SER A 406 21.83 -18.56 -16.77
N VAL A 407 20.56 -18.17 -16.73
CA VAL A 407 19.53 -18.64 -17.67
C VAL A 407 19.24 -17.63 -18.78
N GLY A 408 19.91 -16.49 -18.74
CA GLY A 408 19.65 -15.37 -19.64
C GLY A 408 19.76 -15.71 -21.15
N ASN A 409 20.48 -16.77 -21.52
CA ASN A 409 20.59 -17.23 -22.90
C ASN A 409 19.75 -18.48 -23.21
N GLU A 410 19.01 -19.00 -22.23
CA GLU A 410 18.14 -20.15 -22.42
C GLU A 410 16.96 -19.77 -23.36
N PRO A 411 16.61 -20.62 -24.34
CA PRO A 411 15.54 -20.31 -25.28
C PRO A 411 14.22 -19.96 -24.61
N TRP A 412 13.80 -20.73 -23.60
CA TRP A 412 12.56 -20.50 -22.88
C TRP A 412 12.52 -19.13 -22.17
N TYR A 413 13.69 -18.69 -21.64
CA TYR A 413 13.80 -17.41 -20.95
C TYR A 413 13.64 -16.25 -21.95
N GLN A 414 14.28 -16.36 -23.11
CA GLN A 414 14.15 -15.39 -24.20
C GLN A 414 12.73 -15.35 -24.77
N GLU A 415 12.09 -16.50 -24.97
CA GLU A 415 10.70 -16.59 -25.44
C GLU A 415 9.73 -15.90 -24.47
N ALA A 416 9.91 -16.08 -23.14
CA ALA A 416 9.12 -15.41 -22.14
C ALA A 416 9.27 -13.87 -22.21
N ILE A 417 10.52 -13.38 -22.32
CA ILE A 417 10.80 -11.94 -22.49
C ILE A 417 10.19 -11.40 -23.77
N ASP A 418 10.38 -12.09 -24.90
CA ASP A 418 9.88 -11.63 -26.21
C ASP A 418 8.35 -11.55 -26.23
N ALA A 419 7.66 -12.47 -25.53
CA ALA A 419 6.20 -12.40 -25.38
C ALA A 419 5.77 -11.15 -24.60
N ILE A 420 6.48 -10.80 -23.51
CA ILE A 420 6.20 -9.60 -22.71
C ILE A 420 6.48 -8.33 -23.53
N VAL A 421 7.63 -8.26 -24.19
CA VAL A 421 8.01 -7.11 -25.04
C VAL A 421 7.05 -6.93 -26.21
N LYS A 422 6.61 -8.02 -26.83
CA LYS A 422 5.59 -7.99 -27.88
C LYS A 422 4.28 -7.39 -27.38
N ARG A 423 3.85 -7.72 -26.15
CA ARG A 423 2.66 -7.12 -25.54
C ARG A 423 2.85 -5.62 -25.33
N TYR A 424 3.99 -5.15 -24.79
CA TYR A 424 4.27 -3.71 -24.68
C TYR A 424 4.15 -3.01 -26.03
N THR A 425 4.76 -3.59 -27.06
CA THR A 425 4.77 -3.01 -28.40
C THR A 425 3.37 -2.96 -29.02
N SER A 426 2.56 -4.00 -28.83
CA SER A 426 1.18 -4.03 -29.34
C SER A 426 0.25 -3.04 -28.66
N GLN A 427 0.54 -2.70 -27.39
CA GLN A 427 -0.23 -1.73 -26.62
C GLN A 427 0.24 -0.28 -26.83
N MET A 428 1.38 -0.06 -27.48
CA MET A 428 1.78 1.28 -27.94
C MET A 428 1.18 1.58 -29.29
N GLY A 429 0.31 2.58 -29.37
CA GLY A 429 -0.34 3.00 -30.62
C GLY A 429 0.64 3.47 -31.69
N ALA A 430 0.25 3.36 -32.97
CA ALA A 430 1.08 3.73 -34.10
C ALA A 430 1.53 5.21 -34.10
N ASN A 431 0.83 6.09 -33.41
CA ASN A 431 1.17 7.51 -33.26
C ASN A 431 2.21 7.80 -32.17
N GLY A 432 2.55 6.85 -31.31
CA GLY A 432 3.67 6.96 -30.37
C GLY A 432 5.05 6.99 -31.05
N GLY A 433 5.10 6.90 -32.37
CA GLY A 433 6.29 6.91 -33.22
C GLY A 433 6.68 8.26 -33.85
N ALA A 434 5.86 9.28 -33.80
CA ALA A 434 6.13 10.56 -34.44
C ALA A 434 6.69 11.60 -33.47
N GLY A 435 8.00 11.67 -33.42
CA GLY A 435 8.85 12.83 -33.26
C GLY A 435 8.54 13.86 -32.18
N ILE A 436 9.31 13.82 -31.07
CA ILE A 436 9.86 15.05 -30.51
C ILE A 436 11.34 15.07 -30.93
N SER A 437 11.62 15.82 -31.99
CA SER A 437 12.96 16.28 -32.33
C SER A 437 13.44 17.16 -31.17
N ARG A 438 14.40 16.66 -30.40
CA ARG A 438 15.14 17.51 -29.44
C ARG A 438 15.96 18.51 -30.23
N THR A 439 15.55 19.76 -30.24
CA THR A 439 16.48 20.85 -30.42
C THR A 439 17.40 20.88 -29.22
N ASN A 440 18.69 20.67 -29.48
CA ASN A 440 19.74 20.91 -28.50
C ASN A 440 19.77 22.41 -28.15
N ASP A 441 19.24 22.76 -26.99
CA ASP A 441 19.61 24.00 -26.31
C ASP A 441 20.45 23.66 -25.08
N SER A 442 21.75 23.59 -25.33
CA SER A 442 22.80 23.62 -24.35
C SER A 442 22.94 25.05 -23.81
N ASN A 443 22.20 25.41 -22.77
CA ASN A 443 22.53 26.54 -21.90
C ASN A 443 21.66 26.52 -20.63
N LEU A 444 22.10 25.79 -19.64
CA LEU A 444 21.70 26.00 -18.25
C LEU A 444 22.96 26.25 -17.45
N PRO A 445 23.08 27.38 -16.74
CA PRO A 445 24.25 27.67 -15.93
C PRO A 445 24.29 26.77 -14.69
N ALA A 446 25.44 26.11 -14.51
CA ALA A 446 25.84 25.52 -13.26
C ALA A 446 26.13 26.65 -12.24
N HIS A 447 25.82 26.35 -11.00
CA HIS A 447 26.06 27.05 -9.75
C HIS A 447 24.83 27.69 -9.10
N MET A 448 24.29 27.00 -8.13
CA MET A 448 23.91 27.61 -6.85
C MET A 448 24.37 26.70 -5.72
N SER A 449 25.40 27.19 -5.05
CA SER A 449 26.01 26.66 -3.85
C SER A 449 25.08 26.79 -2.65
N ASP A 450 25.18 25.83 -1.74
CA ASP A 450 24.70 25.85 -0.36
C ASP A 450 24.82 27.20 0.31
N GLN A 451 23.71 27.74 0.77
CA GLN A 451 23.70 28.66 1.92
C GLN A 451 22.57 28.21 2.87
N SER A 452 22.98 27.61 3.96
CA SER A 452 22.20 27.39 5.16
C SER A 452 21.75 28.74 5.73
N ALA A 453 20.45 29.02 5.69
CA ALA A 453 19.85 30.12 6.43
C ALA A 453 19.14 29.58 7.66
N GLU A 454 19.67 29.84 8.85
CA GLU A 454 18.99 29.75 10.11
C GLU A 454 17.80 30.72 10.11
N VAL A 455 16.59 30.17 10.17
CA VAL A 455 15.37 30.96 10.38
C VAL A 455 15.01 30.94 11.86
N SER A 456 15.23 32.08 12.48
CA SER A 456 14.77 32.42 13.83
C SER A 456 13.22 32.40 13.88
N THR A 457 12.68 31.51 14.71
CA THR A 457 11.24 31.44 15.00
C THR A 457 10.87 32.46 16.07
N LYS A 458 10.61 33.69 15.66
CA LYS A 458 9.73 34.62 16.39
C LYS A 458 9.22 35.70 15.43
N ASP A 459 7.88 35.90 15.47
CA ASP A 459 7.13 36.95 14.80
C ASP A 459 6.88 36.83 13.29
N SER A 460 5.82 36.13 12.91
CA SER A 460 5.02 36.46 11.69
C SER A 460 3.72 35.65 11.56
N PHE A 461 2.79 35.81 12.51
CA PHE A 461 1.38 35.41 12.34
C PHE A 461 0.46 36.62 12.08
N ALA A 462 0.99 37.71 11.53
CA ALA A 462 0.16 38.84 11.13
C ALA A 462 0.56 39.28 9.72
N GLN A 463 -0.41 39.18 8.83
CA GLN A 463 -0.44 39.64 7.43
C GLN A 463 -0.16 38.58 6.35
N ILE A 464 -1.15 37.71 6.08
CA ILE A 464 -1.43 37.26 4.71
C ILE A 464 -2.90 37.55 4.46
N ARG A 465 -3.21 38.72 3.96
CA ARG A 465 -4.43 38.94 3.16
C ARG A 465 -4.03 38.74 1.70
N CYS A 466 -4.37 37.56 1.16
CA CYS A 466 -4.25 37.30 -0.25
C CYS A 466 -5.32 38.09 -1.01
N ASN A 467 -4.90 38.84 -2.02
CA ASN A 467 -5.80 39.38 -3.05
C ASN A 467 -6.23 38.22 -3.96
N ASP A 468 -7.42 37.68 -3.76
CA ASP A 468 -7.99 36.53 -4.45
C ASP A 468 -8.34 36.75 -5.93
N ALA A 469 -8.00 37.89 -6.53
CA ALA A 469 -8.40 38.20 -7.90
C ALA A 469 -7.36 37.96 -9.00
N VAL A 470 -6.10 37.64 -8.66
CA VAL A 470 -5.01 37.53 -9.67
C VAL A 470 -4.56 36.09 -9.88
N VAL A 471 -4.76 35.20 -8.91
CA VAL A 471 -4.25 33.79 -9.00
C VAL A 471 -5.20 32.89 -9.79
N GLN A 472 -6.48 33.23 -9.92
CA GLN A 472 -7.46 32.42 -10.64
C GLN A 472 -7.34 32.51 -12.18
N ASN A 473 -6.78 33.60 -12.70
CA ASN A 473 -6.63 33.79 -14.15
C ASN A 473 -5.36 33.15 -14.74
N ASP A 474 -4.29 32.98 -13.95
CA ASP A 474 -3.06 32.38 -14.46
C ASP A 474 -3.07 30.85 -14.47
N ILE A 475 -3.92 30.21 -13.68
CA ILE A 475 -4.09 28.75 -13.68
C ILE A 475 -4.94 28.31 -14.88
N ASN A 476 -5.89 29.10 -15.31
CA ASN A 476 -6.76 28.78 -16.44
C ASN A 476 -6.11 29.05 -17.82
N ASN A 477 -5.13 29.93 -17.90
CA ASN A 477 -4.46 30.25 -19.16
C ASN A 477 -3.20 29.45 -19.47
N SER A 478 -2.65 28.70 -18.50
CA SER A 478 -1.47 27.84 -18.72
C SER A 478 -1.82 26.39 -19.09
N THR A 479 -3.09 26.00 -19.01
CA THR A 479 -3.55 24.62 -19.33
C THR A 479 -4.23 24.45 -20.69
N GLU A 480 -4.61 25.53 -21.38
CA GLU A 480 -5.33 25.43 -22.66
C GLU A 480 -4.43 25.21 -23.90
N GLY A 481 -3.10 25.29 -23.77
CA GLY A 481 -2.18 25.25 -24.92
C GLY A 481 -1.53 23.89 -25.23
N VAL A 482 -1.55 22.93 -24.32
CA VAL A 482 -0.75 21.68 -24.43
C VAL A 482 -1.61 20.40 -24.48
N HIS A 483 -2.89 20.44 -24.12
CA HIS A 483 -3.71 19.25 -23.92
C HIS A 483 -4.76 18.91 -25.02
N ALA A 484 -4.83 19.64 -26.10
CA ALA A 484 -5.96 19.51 -27.04
C ALA A 484 -5.81 18.43 -28.13
N LYS A 485 -4.72 17.64 -28.18
CA LYS A 485 -4.52 16.59 -29.22
C LYS A 485 -4.25 15.17 -28.72
N ASP A 486 -3.99 14.94 -27.42
CA ASP A 486 -3.64 13.61 -26.88
C ASP A 486 -4.70 13.01 -25.94
N SER A 487 -5.89 13.58 -25.84
CA SER A 487 -6.87 13.26 -24.78
C SER A 487 -7.61 11.93 -24.94
N SER A 488 -7.51 11.21 -26.08
CA SER A 488 -8.38 10.04 -26.30
C SER A 488 -7.91 8.76 -25.59
N ALA A 489 -6.63 8.45 -25.57
CA ALA A 489 -6.14 7.19 -24.98
C ALA A 489 -6.22 7.21 -23.45
N LEU A 490 -5.72 8.28 -22.81
CA LEU A 490 -5.82 8.45 -21.35
C LEU A 490 -7.28 8.45 -20.88
N ALA A 491 -8.16 9.19 -21.58
CA ALA A 491 -9.58 9.23 -21.22
C ALA A 491 -10.25 7.86 -21.32
N HIS A 492 -9.86 7.02 -22.29
CA HIS A 492 -10.34 5.65 -22.38
C HIS A 492 -9.85 4.78 -21.21
N ILE A 493 -8.57 4.88 -20.83
CA ILE A 493 -8.03 4.16 -19.68
C ILE A 493 -8.74 4.57 -18.39
N GLU A 494 -8.94 5.89 -18.18
CA GLU A 494 -9.65 6.42 -17.00
C GLU A 494 -11.13 6.00 -16.97
N ALA A 495 -11.80 5.96 -18.12
CA ALA A 495 -13.18 5.46 -18.20
C ALA A 495 -13.30 3.98 -17.82
N HIS A 496 -12.31 3.16 -18.18
CA HIS A 496 -12.28 1.75 -17.79
C HIS A 496 -11.94 1.58 -16.30
N GLU A 497 -11.08 2.44 -15.73
CA GLU A 497 -10.83 2.48 -14.28
C GLU A 497 -12.11 2.85 -13.51
N GLN A 498 -12.86 3.84 -13.96
CA GLN A 498 -14.16 4.19 -13.37
C GLN A 498 -15.16 3.03 -13.47
N ARG A 499 -15.21 2.36 -14.63
CA ARG A 499 -16.07 1.17 -14.82
C ARG A 499 -15.69 0.04 -13.87
N LEU A 500 -14.40 -0.22 -13.65
CA LEU A 500 -13.91 -1.15 -12.63
C LEU A 500 -14.45 -0.77 -11.24
N GLN A 501 -14.26 0.49 -10.87
CA GLN A 501 -14.64 1.00 -9.55
C GLN A 501 -16.15 0.96 -9.33
N ASP A 502 -16.95 1.28 -10.36
CA ASP A 502 -18.41 1.19 -10.29
C ASP A 502 -18.89 -0.28 -10.17
N ILE A 503 -18.25 -1.22 -10.89
CA ILE A 503 -18.55 -2.66 -10.74
C ILE A 503 -18.30 -3.12 -9.31
N MET A 504 -17.15 -2.79 -8.76
CA MET A 504 -16.77 -3.21 -7.41
C MET A 504 -17.63 -2.54 -6.33
N ASP A 505 -17.94 -1.25 -6.49
CA ASP A 505 -18.78 -0.51 -5.55
C ASP A 505 -20.20 -1.08 -5.49
N VAL A 506 -20.80 -1.35 -6.65
CA VAL A 506 -22.21 -1.78 -6.73
C VAL A 506 -22.39 -3.29 -6.46
N TYR A 507 -21.47 -4.13 -6.93
CA TYR A 507 -21.69 -5.58 -6.92
C TYR A 507 -20.81 -6.37 -5.96
N ALA A 508 -19.72 -5.75 -5.44
CA ALA A 508 -18.78 -6.42 -4.55
C ALA A 508 -18.64 -5.73 -3.18
N GLY A 509 -19.70 -5.09 -2.71
CA GLY A 509 -19.77 -4.51 -1.38
C GLY A 509 -18.89 -3.27 -1.20
N GLY A 510 -19.06 -2.25 -2.03
CA GLY A 510 -18.49 -0.93 -1.83
C GLY A 510 -19.34 -0.05 -0.91
N ILE A 511 -18.98 1.22 -0.83
CA ILE A 511 -19.62 2.20 0.07
C ILE A 511 -21.10 2.37 -0.26
N SER A 512 -21.46 2.40 -1.55
CA SER A 512 -22.86 2.60 -1.98
C SER A 512 -23.80 1.49 -1.50
N GLN A 513 -23.24 0.33 -1.15
CA GLN A 513 -23.94 -0.84 -0.62
C GLN A 513 -23.75 -1.00 0.90
N ALA A 514 -23.22 0.01 1.59
CA ALA A 514 -22.83 -0.11 3.00
C ALA A 514 -21.97 -1.37 3.26
N TYR A 515 -21.08 -1.68 2.33
CA TYR A 515 -20.14 -2.82 2.30
C TYR A 515 -20.81 -4.21 2.22
N LYS A 516 -22.10 -4.29 1.88
CA LYS A 516 -22.85 -5.55 1.74
C LYS A 516 -22.80 -6.10 0.32
N TYR A 517 -22.78 -7.42 0.20
CA TYR A 517 -22.79 -8.14 -1.07
C TYR A 517 -23.51 -9.48 -0.91
N THR A 518 -23.91 -10.09 -2.03
CA THR A 518 -24.57 -11.40 -2.10
C THR A 518 -23.88 -12.27 -3.15
N GLU A 519 -24.16 -13.57 -3.15
CA GLU A 519 -23.67 -14.46 -4.20
C GLU A 519 -24.14 -14.03 -5.60
N GLU A 520 -25.39 -13.58 -5.70
CA GLU A 520 -25.93 -13.04 -6.96
C GLU A 520 -25.15 -11.82 -7.43
N SER A 521 -24.92 -10.85 -6.53
CA SER A 521 -24.17 -9.64 -6.88
C SER A 521 -22.71 -9.94 -7.25
N LEU A 522 -22.06 -10.87 -6.54
CA LEU A 522 -20.70 -11.32 -6.86
C LEU A 522 -20.64 -12.05 -8.22
N GLY A 523 -21.66 -12.83 -8.59
CA GLY A 523 -21.79 -13.44 -9.91
C GLY A 523 -21.85 -12.41 -11.03
N VAL A 524 -22.59 -11.31 -10.81
CA VAL A 524 -22.63 -10.17 -11.74
C VAL A 524 -21.27 -9.47 -11.81
N ALA A 525 -20.61 -9.23 -10.65
CA ALA A 525 -19.28 -8.64 -10.60
C ALA A 525 -18.26 -9.47 -11.40
N LYS A 526 -18.24 -10.81 -11.18
CA LYS A 526 -17.36 -11.73 -11.91
C LYS A 526 -17.51 -11.57 -13.42
N SER A 527 -18.74 -11.68 -13.93
CA SER A 527 -19.02 -11.60 -15.37
C SER A 527 -18.61 -10.25 -15.97
N LYS A 528 -18.88 -9.15 -15.25
CA LYS A 528 -18.51 -7.80 -15.70
C LYS A 528 -16.99 -7.56 -15.68
N LEU A 529 -16.27 -8.09 -14.68
CA LEU A 529 -14.82 -7.99 -14.59
C LEU A 529 -14.12 -8.83 -15.66
N GLU A 530 -14.66 -10.00 -16.02
CA GLU A 530 -14.15 -10.81 -17.13
C GLU A 530 -14.32 -10.11 -18.47
N ALA A 531 -15.46 -9.45 -18.70
CA ALA A 531 -15.68 -8.63 -19.87
C ALA A 531 -14.71 -7.43 -19.90
N LEU A 532 -14.55 -6.74 -18.77
CA LEU A 532 -13.64 -5.61 -18.64
C LEU A 532 -12.17 -6.01 -18.89
N ALA A 533 -11.76 -7.18 -18.39
CA ALA A 533 -10.41 -7.71 -18.63
C ALA A 533 -10.13 -7.94 -20.13
N LYS A 534 -11.13 -8.36 -20.91
CA LYS A 534 -11.01 -8.50 -22.36
C LYS A 534 -10.99 -7.15 -23.07
N ASP A 535 -11.82 -6.21 -22.60
CA ASP A 535 -11.92 -4.87 -23.20
C ASP A 535 -10.56 -4.13 -23.11
N ILE A 536 -9.85 -4.23 -21.99
CA ILE A 536 -8.56 -3.53 -21.82
C ILE A 536 -7.43 -4.09 -22.67
N GLU A 537 -7.52 -5.32 -23.15
CA GLU A 537 -6.53 -5.89 -24.08
C GLU A 537 -6.48 -5.13 -25.42
N GLN A 538 -7.57 -4.45 -25.78
CA GLN A 538 -7.69 -3.65 -26.99
C GLN A 538 -7.26 -2.19 -26.80
N LEU A 539 -7.01 -1.77 -25.56
CA LEU A 539 -6.59 -0.40 -25.27
C LEU A 539 -5.16 -0.15 -25.73
N GLN A 540 -4.93 1.03 -26.23
CA GLN A 540 -3.62 1.49 -26.67
C GLN A 540 -3.20 2.73 -25.87
N ALA A 541 -1.91 2.88 -25.68
CA ALA A 541 -1.26 4.02 -25.06
C ALA A 541 -0.46 4.79 -26.11
N ASN A 542 -0.50 6.12 -26.09
CA ASN A 542 0.29 6.98 -26.97
C ASN A 542 1.62 7.40 -26.33
N THR A 543 1.69 7.35 -25.00
CA THR A 543 2.85 7.74 -24.22
C THR A 543 3.25 6.64 -23.22
N LEU A 544 4.48 6.68 -22.73
CA LEU A 544 4.94 5.75 -21.67
C LEU A 544 4.17 5.94 -20.35
N HIS A 545 3.68 7.14 -20.12
CA HIS A 545 2.85 7.46 -18.97
C HIS A 545 1.49 6.76 -19.07
N GLU A 546 0.84 6.84 -20.23
CA GLU A 546 -0.42 6.13 -20.49
C GLU A 546 -0.21 4.61 -20.47
N LEU A 547 0.92 4.10 -20.97
CA LEU A 547 1.26 2.69 -20.85
C LEU A 547 1.35 2.27 -19.37
N SER A 548 1.98 3.10 -18.51
CA SER A 548 2.00 2.84 -17.08
C SER A 548 0.58 2.75 -16.48
N TYR A 549 -0.32 3.67 -16.85
CA TYR A 549 -1.71 3.64 -16.38
C TYR A 549 -2.49 2.43 -16.90
N LEU A 550 -2.22 1.99 -18.12
CA LEU A 550 -2.84 0.77 -18.66
C LEU A 550 -2.42 -0.47 -17.86
N TYR A 551 -1.12 -0.57 -17.47
CA TYR A 551 -0.65 -1.65 -16.61
C TYR A 551 -1.21 -1.54 -15.19
N GLU A 552 -1.33 -0.35 -14.63
CA GLU A 552 -1.99 -0.11 -13.34
C GLU A 552 -3.46 -0.54 -13.34
N LEU A 553 -4.17 -0.31 -14.43
CA LEU A 553 -5.55 -0.78 -14.62
C LEU A 553 -5.61 -2.31 -14.73
N ARG A 554 -4.71 -2.92 -15.51
CA ARG A 554 -4.57 -4.38 -15.60
C ARG A 554 -4.38 -5.02 -14.23
N ASP A 555 -3.45 -4.49 -13.44
CA ASP A 555 -3.15 -4.97 -12.09
C ASP A 555 -4.40 -4.93 -11.21
N ARG A 556 -5.10 -3.79 -11.19
CA ARG A 556 -6.34 -3.63 -10.40
C ARG A 556 -7.43 -4.61 -10.82
N ILE A 557 -7.59 -4.87 -12.13
CA ILE A 557 -8.60 -5.83 -12.62
C ILE A 557 -8.24 -7.25 -12.20
N VAL A 558 -6.98 -7.66 -12.26
CA VAL A 558 -6.53 -8.98 -11.81
C VAL A 558 -6.82 -9.15 -10.31
N VAL A 559 -6.45 -8.15 -9.50
CA VAL A 559 -6.71 -8.18 -8.04
C VAL A 559 -8.20 -8.15 -7.74
N ALA A 560 -9.01 -7.37 -8.47
CA ALA A 560 -10.46 -7.32 -8.30
C ALA A 560 -11.12 -8.69 -8.59
N ARG A 561 -10.68 -9.39 -9.63
CA ARG A 561 -11.16 -10.74 -9.95
C ARG A 561 -10.83 -11.75 -8.85
N ALA A 562 -9.58 -11.71 -8.33
CA ALA A 562 -9.18 -12.53 -7.19
C ALA A 562 -10.01 -12.21 -5.94
N LEU A 563 -10.20 -10.94 -5.65
CA LEU A 563 -11.01 -10.47 -4.52
C LEU A 563 -12.45 -10.98 -4.60
N VAL A 564 -13.12 -10.85 -5.76
CA VAL A 564 -14.49 -11.35 -5.96
C VAL A 564 -14.57 -12.87 -5.75
N ALA A 565 -13.54 -13.61 -6.21
CA ALA A 565 -13.46 -15.04 -5.97
C ALA A 565 -13.34 -15.38 -4.47
N HIS A 566 -12.52 -14.64 -3.71
CA HIS A 566 -12.39 -14.81 -2.27
C HIS A 566 -13.66 -14.42 -1.50
N LEU A 567 -14.32 -13.30 -1.86
CA LEU A 567 -15.60 -12.90 -1.26
C LEU A 567 -16.66 -14.01 -1.44
N GLY A 568 -16.72 -14.62 -2.63
CA GLY A 568 -17.59 -15.76 -2.89
C GLY A 568 -17.17 -17.07 -2.19
N GLY A 569 -15.87 -17.19 -1.84
CA GLY A 569 -15.34 -18.36 -1.13
C GLY A 569 -15.69 -18.39 0.36
N ARG A 570 -15.90 -17.22 0.99
CA ARG A 570 -16.26 -17.10 2.41
C ARG A 570 -17.78 -17.13 2.59
N LYS A 571 -18.28 -18.16 3.23
CA LYS A 571 -19.72 -18.39 3.44
C LYS A 571 -20.16 -17.99 4.86
N GLU A 572 -19.72 -16.82 5.30
CA GLU A 572 -20.06 -16.22 6.60
C GLU A 572 -19.83 -14.71 6.57
N THR A 573 -20.33 -14.00 7.59
CA THR A 573 -19.96 -12.62 7.89
C THR A 573 -19.18 -12.61 9.19
N ARG A 574 -17.88 -12.30 9.15
CA ARG A 574 -17.01 -12.32 10.32
C ARG A 574 -16.48 -10.91 10.64
N TRP A 575 -15.90 -10.26 9.65
CA TRP A 575 -15.34 -8.91 9.83
C TRP A 575 -16.33 -7.88 9.29
N HIS A 576 -17.31 -7.47 10.07
CA HIS A 576 -18.37 -6.54 9.63
C HIS A 576 -17.83 -5.26 9.01
N SER A 577 -16.73 -4.72 9.54
CA SER A 577 -16.08 -3.54 8.97
C SER A 577 -15.39 -3.79 7.62
N PHE A 578 -15.12 -5.05 7.27
CA PHE A 578 -14.51 -5.44 6.01
C PHE A 578 -15.53 -5.94 4.97
N GLY A 579 -16.77 -6.16 5.36
CA GLY A 579 -17.88 -6.53 4.48
C GLY A 579 -18.88 -7.44 5.15
N GLU A 580 -20.13 -7.40 4.66
CA GLU A 580 -21.21 -8.27 5.12
C GLU A 580 -21.75 -9.09 3.95
N HIS A 581 -21.78 -10.41 4.13
CA HIS A 581 -22.36 -11.33 3.16
C HIS A 581 -23.89 -11.46 3.41
N GLY A 582 -24.71 -10.89 2.54
CA GLY A 582 -26.17 -10.85 2.72
C GLY A 582 -26.84 -12.24 2.80
N ASP A 583 -26.28 -13.24 2.11
CA ASP A 583 -26.81 -14.61 2.16
C ASP A 583 -26.29 -15.39 3.38
N TYR A 584 -25.16 -14.96 3.98
CA TYR A 584 -24.53 -15.58 5.15
C TYR A 584 -24.22 -14.52 6.22
N PRO A 585 -25.24 -13.95 6.88
CA PRO A 585 -25.07 -12.79 7.76
C PRO A 585 -24.42 -13.12 9.11
N ASN A 586 -24.29 -14.38 9.45
CA ASN A 586 -23.77 -14.84 10.73
C ASN A 586 -22.36 -15.41 10.60
N CYS A 587 -21.59 -15.28 11.68
CA CYS A 587 -20.33 -15.96 11.86
C CYS A 587 -20.55 -17.46 12.12
N SER A 588 -19.66 -18.31 11.61
CA SER A 588 -19.71 -19.77 11.78
C SER A 588 -18.37 -20.29 12.30
N ASP A 589 -18.41 -21.32 13.16
CA ASP A 589 -17.18 -21.99 13.61
C ASP A 589 -16.47 -22.71 12.45
N ASP A 590 -17.22 -23.22 11.48
CA ASP A 590 -16.68 -23.81 10.25
C ASP A 590 -15.98 -22.76 9.35
N GLY A 591 -16.25 -21.49 9.57
CA GLY A 591 -15.59 -20.36 8.90
C GLY A 591 -14.21 -20.00 9.47
N LEU A 592 -13.76 -20.66 10.54
CA LEU A 592 -12.40 -20.48 11.08
C LEU A 592 -11.35 -21.17 10.19
N VAL A 593 -11.22 -20.67 8.97
CA VAL A 593 -10.31 -21.18 7.93
C VAL A 593 -9.73 -20.03 7.15
N TYR A 594 -8.56 -20.21 6.52
CA TYR A 594 -8.10 -19.31 5.48
C TYR A 594 -8.83 -19.62 4.17
N VAL A 595 -9.32 -18.59 3.50
CA VAL A 595 -9.77 -18.70 2.11
C VAL A 595 -8.56 -18.37 1.24
N ASN A 596 -8.10 -19.36 0.49
CA ASN A 596 -6.94 -19.24 -0.38
C ASN A 596 -7.34 -19.45 -1.84
N SER A 597 -6.54 -18.94 -2.76
CA SER A 597 -6.74 -19.15 -4.18
C SER A 597 -5.44 -19.29 -4.95
N VAL A 598 -5.52 -20.03 -6.04
CA VAL A 598 -4.50 -20.12 -7.09
C VAL A 598 -5.18 -19.82 -8.42
N TYR A 599 -4.51 -19.07 -9.29
CA TYR A 599 -4.97 -18.80 -10.64
C TYR A 599 -4.28 -19.74 -11.62
N THR A 600 -5.05 -20.57 -12.28
CA THR A 600 -4.55 -21.54 -13.26
C THR A 600 -5.56 -21.71 -14.39
N ASP A 601 -5.08 -21.90 -15.62
CA ASP A 601 -5.89 -22.09 -16.82
C ASP A 601 -6.96 -20.99 -17.05
N GLY A 602 -6.68 -19.76 -16.63
CA GLY A 602 -7.61 -18.63 -16.78
C GLY A 602 -8.64 -18.46 -15.69
N GLU A 603 -8.71 -19.35 -14.69
CA GLU A 603 -9.70 -19.39 -13.63
C GLU A 603 -9.07 -19.36 -12.23
N PHE A 604 -9.79 -18.80 -11.27
CA PHE A 604 -9.44 -18.85 -9.85
C PHE A 604 -9.96 -20.15 -9.22
N GLN A 605 -9.07 -20.97 -8.74
CA GLN A 605 -9.39 -22.11 -7.88
C GLN A 605 -9.33 -21.63 -6.44
N VAL A 606 -10.51 -21.52 -5.81
CA VAL A 606 -10.63 -21.10 -4.41
C VAL A 606 -10.82 -22.34 -3.54
N PHE A 607 -10.07 -22.40 -2.44
CA PHE A 607 -10.12 -23.49 -1.47
C PHE A 607 -9.88 -22.98 -0.05
N GLN A 608 -10.18 -23.82 0.93
CA GLN A 608 -9.99 -23.52 2.35
C GLN A 608 -8.76 -24.24 2.89
N ARG A 609 -7.99 -23.53 3.72
CA ARG A 609 -6.95 -24.13 4.54
C ARG A 609 -7.33 -24.06 6.02
N PRO A 610 -7.06 -25.12 6.81
CA PRO A 610 -7.23 -25.06 8.26
C PRO A 610 -6.30 -24.00 8.85
N LEU A 611 -6.69 -23.41 9.98
CA LEU A 611 -5.81 -22.50 10.71
C LEU A 611 -4.55 -23.23 11.14
N VAL A 612 -3.42 -22.54 11.09
CA VAL A 612 -2.17 -22.99 11.74
C VAL A 612 -2.39 -22.93 13.25
N GLU A 613 -2.26 -24.06 13.93
CA GLU A 613 -2.48 -24.10 15.37
C GLU A 613 -1.47 -23.25 16.13
N LYS A 614 -1.89 -22.72 17.27
CA LYS A 614 -1.03 -21.86 18.09
C LYS A 614 0.19 -22.65 18.58
N GLY A 615 1.37 -22.17 18.19
CA GLY A 615 2.66 -22.80 18.51
C GLY A 615 3.21 -23.69 17.41
N ASP A 616 2.42 -23.97 16.37
CA ASP A 616 2.89 -24.63 15.16
C ASP A 616 3.46 -23.61 14.18
N THR A 617 4.23 -24.10 13.22
CA THR A 617 4.78 -23.34 12.11
C THR A 617 4.39 -23.99 10.79
N TYR A 618 4.18 -23.17 9.77
CA TYR A 618 3.95 -23.64 8.41
C TYR A 618 5.13 -23.27 7.54
N GLU A 619 5.70 -24.27 6.90
CA GLU A 619 6.76 -24.10 5.91
C GLU A 619 6.33 -24.73 4.59
N HIS A 620 6.80 -24.17 3.47
CA HIS A 620 6.59 -24.77 2.16
C HIS A 620 7.43 -26.05 2.02
N THR A 621 6.86 -27.05 1.38
CA THR A 621 7.54 -28.30 1.02
C THR A 621 7.99 -28.25 -0.45
N ASN A 622 8.60 -27.16 -0.86
CA ASN A 622 9.01 -26.95 -2.26
C ASN A 622 10.24 -27.76 -2.65
#